data_eb7aec60af91a719daa9bc63b09be2df
#
_entry.id   eb7aec60af91a719daa9bc63b09be2df
#
_cell.length_a   1.000
_cell.length_b   1.000
_cell.length_c   1.000
_cell.angle_alpha   90.00
_cell.angle_beta   90.00
_cell.angle_gamma   90.00
#
_symmetry.space_group_name_H-M   'P 1'
#
loop_
_entity.id
_entity.type
_entity.pdbx_description
1 polymer ?
#
loop_
_entity_poly.entity_id
_entity_poly.type
_entity_poly.pdbx_seq_one_letter_code
_entity_poly.pdbx_strand_id
1 'polypeptide(L)'
;MFKINENYLKLPGTYLFSAIAKKVAAYEKANPDRQVIRLGIGDVTLPIAPAIVEAIHKAADEMGHAETFHGYAPDLGYAFLRETIVEKDYKSWGCHVEADEIFVSDGAKSDCGNIQEIFSEDSRIAVCDPVYPVYVDSNVMAGRTGSYDPATGVWSNVIYMPCTARNHFVPALPEETPDLIYLCVPNNPTGTTLTRGQLKVWVDYANRIGAVILYDAAYEAYISEEDVPHSIFEIQGARTCAIEFRSFSKKAGFTGVRLGFTVVPKDLKCGDVTLHSLWARRHGTKFNGAPYIEQRAREAVYSEEGSRQVMEQVAYYKRNARVIYDGLKEAGYTVFGGINSPYIWLKVEDGMDSWEFFDYLLEQANVVGTPGSGFGPSGQGYFRLTAFGTYENTVEAVKRIKALRQ
;
A
#
# COMPACT_ATOMS: atom_id res chain seq x y z
N MET A 1 7.28 -37.99 -10.70
CA MET A 1 7.73 -36.60 -10.83
C MET A 1 6.66 -35.70 -10.20
N PHE A 2 7.00 -34.77 -9.32
CA PHE A 2 6.07 -33.80 -8.74
C PHE A 2 5.62 -32.78 -9.80
N LYS A 3 4.46 -32.17 -9.57
CA LYS A 3 3.93 -31.09 -10.41
C LYS A 3 4.11 -29.76 -9.67
N ILE A 4 4.39 -28.70 -10.39
CA ILE A 4 4.50 -27.33 -9.84
C ILE A 4 3.26 -26.53 -10.21
N ASN A 5 3.04 -25.40 -9.54
CA ASN A 5 2.07 -24.40 -9.97
C ASN A 5 2.67 -23.58 -11.12
N GLU A 6 2.26 -23.93 -12.35
CA GLU A 6 2.80 -23.30 -13.58
C GLU A 6 2.44 -21.82 -13.71
N ASN A 7 1.47 -21.31 -12.94
CA ASN A 7 1.12 -19.90 -12.96
C ASN A 7 2.29 -19.01 -12.51
N TYR A 8 3.19 -19.52 -11.65
CA TYR A 8 4.40 -18.78 -11.25
C TYR A 8 5.36 -18.52 -12.41
N LEU A 9 5.34 -19.37 -13.44
CA LEU A 9 6.18 -19.21 -14.63
C LEU A 9 5.65 -18.14 -15.59
N LYS A 10 4.41 -17.69 -15.40
CA LYS A 10 3.80 -16.62 -16.20
C LYS A 10 4.27 -15.23 -15.79
N LEU A 11 4.75 -15.08 -14.54
CA LEU A 11 5.23 -13.80 -14.03
C LEU A 11 6.45 -13.32 -14.83
N PRO A 12 6.58 -12.00 -15.11
CA PRO A 12 7.79 -11.44 -15.69
C PRO A 12 9.03 -11.83 -14.88
N GLY A 13 10.11 -12.19 -15.54
CA GLY A 13 11.30 -12.79 -14.92
C GLY A 13 12.06 -11.90 -13.93
N THR A 14 11.68 -10.62 -13.80
CA THR A 14 12.31 -9.70 -12.83
C THR A 14 11.28 -8.77 -12.23
N TYR A 15 11.10 -8.84 -10.90
CA TYR A 15 10.29 -7.90 -10.17
C TYR A 15 10.85 -6.47 -10.30
N LEU A 16 9.98 -5.47 -10.55
CA LEU A 16 10.32 -4.07 -10.82
C LEU A 16 11.45 -3.52 -9.91
N PHE A 17 11.27 -3.65 -8.60
CA PHE A 17 12.22 -3.09 -7.64
C PHE A 17 13.58 -3.80 -7.63
N SER A 18 13.63 -5.08 -8.04
CA SER A 18 14.88 -5.81 -8.22
C SER A 18 15.64 -5.35 -9.46
N ALA A 19 14.95 -5.00 -10.55
CA ALA A 19 15.56 -4.43 -11.75
C ALA A 19 16.19 -3.06 -11.45
N ILE A 20 15.47 -2.19 -10.74
CA ILE A 20 15.97 -0.89 -10.27
C ILE A 20 17.23 -1.08 -9.42
N ALA A 21 17.18 -1.96 -8.41
CA ALA A 21 18.31 -2.18 -7.52
C ALA A 21 19.58 -2.64 -8.27
N LYS A 22 19.43 -3.52 -9.28
CA LYS A 22 20.55 -3.97 -10.12
C LYS A 22 21.15 -2.83 -10.94
N LYS A 23 20.32 -1.99 -11.57
CA LYS A 23 20.79 -0.83 -12.36
C LYS A 23 21.54 0.17 -11.47
N VAL A 24 20.98 0.50 -10.30
CA VAL A 24 21.61 1.44 -9.36
C VAL A 24 22.94 0.90 -8.85
N ALA A 25 23.00 -0.37 -8.44
CA ALA A 25 24.26 -1.00 -7.98
C ALA A 25 25.35 -1.01 -9.07
N ALA A 26 24.98 -1.25 -10.33
CA ALA A 26 25.92 -1.18 -11.45
C ALA A 26 26.44 0.26 -11.66
N TYR A 27 25.56 1.25 -11.57
CA TYR A 27 25.92 2.67 -11.70
C TYR A 27 26.86 3.13 -10.57
N GLU A 28 26.54 2.82 -9.31
CA GLU A 28 27.36 3.17 -8.14
C GLU A 28 28.74 2.52 -8.21
N LYS A 29 28.83 1.27 -8.69
CA LYS A 29 30.11 0.59 -8.90
C LYS A 29 30.98 1.27 -9.98
N ALA A 30 30.34 1.81 -11.03
CA ALA A 30 31.03 2.52 -12.10
C ALA A 30 31.37 3.98 -11.73
N ASN A 31 30.69 4.55 -10.74
CA ASN A 31 30.81 5.95 -10.32
C ASN A 31 30.95 6.09 -8.79
N PRO A 32 32.03 5.56 -8.18
CA PRO A 32 32.18 5.45 -6.71
C PRO A 32 32.20 6.81 -6.00
N ASP A 33 32.56 7.89 -6.68
CA ASP A 33 32.64 9.25 -6.13
C ASP A 33 31.32 10.03 -6.24
N ARG A 34 30.26 9.43 -6.83
CA ARG A 34 28.96 10.05 -6.99
C ARG A 34 27.99 9.57 -5.95
N GLN A 35 27.44 10.46 -5.15
CA GLN A 35 26.39 10.15 -4.20
C GLN A 35 25.02 10.08 -4.89
N VAL A 36 24.43 8.88 -4.94
CA VAL A 36 23.08 8.64 -5.45
C VAL A 36 22.05 8.89 -4.35
N ILE A 37 21.08 9.76 -4.61
CA ILE A 37 19.93 10.00 -3.72
C ILE A 37 18.76 9.14 -4.16
N ARG A 38 18.24 8.32 -3.25
CA ARG A 38 17.19 7.33 -3.54
C ARG A 38 15.82 7.85 -3.09
N LEU A 39 15.00 8.26 -4.05
CA LEU A 39 13.59 8.66 -3.87
C LEU A 39 12.63 7.66 -4.53
N GLY A 40 13.04 6.41 -4.74
CA GLY A 40 12.24 5.40 -5.45
C GLY A 40 11.64 4.32 -4.54
N ILE A 41 12.27 4.03 -3.40
CA ILE A 41 11.86 2.94 -2.52
C ILE A 41 10.76 3.45 -1.58
N GLY A 42 9.67 2.70 -1.51
CA GLY A 42 8.58 2.96 -0.57
C GLY A 42 8.89 2.43 0.84
N ASP A 43 10.12 2.65 1.33
CA ASP A 43 10.52 2.27 2.68
C ASP A 43 10.79 3.51 3.54
N VAL A 44 10.37 3.45 4.81
CA VAL A 44 10.60 4.53 5.77
C VAL A 44 12.07 4.56 6.19
N THR A 45 12.56 5.74 6.53
CA THR A 45 13.99 5.97 6.85
C THR A 45 14.23 6.45 8.28
N LEU A 46 13.20 6.95 8.95
CA LEU A 46 13.29 7.32 10.36
C LEU A 46 13.28 6.06 11.24
N PRO A 47 14.04 6.03 12.34
CA PRO A 47 13.98 4.94 13.31
C PRO A 47 12.59 4.86 13.96
N ILE A 48 12.27 3.69 14.50
CA ILE A 48 11.02 3.47 15.25
C ILE A 48 10.98 4.43 16.44
N ALA A 49 9.80 4.98 16.73
CA ALA A 49 9.59 5.94 17.81
C ALA A 49 10.02 5.38 19.18
N PRO A 50 10.66 6.19 20.06
CA PRO A 50 11.18 5.72 21.33
C PRO A 50 10.15 5.02 22.23
N ALA A 51 8.91 5.53 22.32
CA ALA A 51 7.85 4.89 23.10
C ALA A 51 7.52 3.46 22.62
N ILE A 52 7.63 3.22 21.30
CA ILE A 52 7.43 1.89 20.71
C ILE A 52 8.61 0.97 21.04
N VAL A 53 9.84 1.47 20.97
CA VAL A 53 11.04 0.71 21.32
C VAL A 53 10.99 0.28 22.79
N GLU A 54 10.56 1.16 23.70
CA GLU A 54 10.36 0.85 25.10
C GLU A 54 9.31 -0.26 25.31
N ALA A 55 8.19 -0.21 24.57
CA ALA A 55 7.17 -1.26 24.63
C ALA A 55 7.69 -2.62 24.13
N ILE A 56 8.55 -2.61 23.09
CA ILE A 56 9.23 -3.83 22.60
C ILE A 56 10.13 -4.42 23.69
N HIS A 57 10.95 -3.60 24.35
CA HIS A 57 11.83 -4.05 25.44
C HIS A 57 11.02 -4.67 26.57
N LYS A 58 9.96 -3.98 27.01
CA LYS A 58 9.08 -4.49 28.09
C LYS A 58 8.42 -5.81 27.70
N ALA A 59 7.89 -5.91 26.50
CA ALA A 59 7.26 -7.14 26.02
C ALA A 59 8.27 -8.30 25.87
N ALA A 60 9.52 -8.00 25.48
CA ALA A 60 10.58 -8.98 25.44
C ALA A 60 10.98 -9.48 26.84
N ASP A 61 11.05 -8.60 27.84
CA ASP A 61 11.29 -8.97 29.23
C ASP A 61 10.15 -9.84 29.79
N GLU A 62 8.89 -9.52 29.50
CA GLU A 62 7.72 -10.32 29.87
C GLU A 62 7.82 -11.76 29.33
N MET A 63 8.35 -11.95 28.11
CA MET A 63 8.54 -13.27 27.51
C MET A 63 9.66 -14.10 28.21
N GLY A 64 10.52 -13.45 28.98
CA GLY A 64 11.60 -14.08 29.75
C GLY A 64 11.18 -14.67 31.09
N HIS A 65 9.96 -14.44 31.58
CA HIS A 65 9.48 -14.83 32.89
C HIS A 65 8.29 -15.78 32.79
N ALA A 66 8.30 -16.86 33.58
CA ALA A 66 7.25 -17.90 33.53
C ALA A 66 5.83 -17.35 33.78
N GLU A 67 5.69 -16.33 34.61
CA GLU A 67 4.42 -15.73 35.01
C GLU A 67 3.80 -14.84 33.92
N THR A 68 4.64 -14.34 33.01
CA THR A 68 4.25 -13.39 31.95
C THR A 68 4.54 -13.91 30.56
N PHE A 69 5.01 -15.14 30.42
CA PHE A 69 5.26 -15.78 29.14
C PHE A 69 3.97 -15.95 28.33
N HIS A 70 4.05 -15.64 27.03
CA HIS A 70 3.00 -15.84 26.06
C HIS A 70 3.40 -16.88 25.01
N GLY A 71 2.59 -17.92 24.84
CA GLY A 71 2.72 -18.89 23.75
C GLY A 71 2.15 -18.35 22.42
N TYR A 72 1.55 -19.24 21.64
CA TYR A 72 0.86 -18.82 20.42
C TYR A 72 -0.18 -17.74 20.69
N ALA A 73 -0.16 -16.68 19.88
CA ALA A 73 -1.20 -15.66 19.94
C ALA A 73 -2.57 -16.24 19.51
N PRO A 74 -3.69 -15.65 19.98
CA PRO A 74 -4.99 -15.95 19.42
C PRO A 74 -5.01 -15.71 17.91
N ASP A 75 -5.74 -16.54 17.13
CA ASP A 75 -5.75 -16.48 15.67
C ASP A 75 -6.09 -15.10 15.11
N LEU A 76 -6.99 -14.35 15.77
CA LEU A 76 -7.35 -12.99 15.37
C LEU A 76 -6.38 -11.92 15.91
N GLY A 77 -5.42 -12.28 16.74
CA GLY A 77 -4.62 -11.35 17.54
C GLY A 77 -5.20 -11.12 18.93
N TYR A 78 -4.43 -10.48 19.80
CA TYR A 78 -4.84 -10.21 21.18
C TYR A 78 -5.98 -9.20 21.26
N ALA A 79 -6.91 -9.43 22.20
CA ALA A 79 -8.06 -8.58 22.42
C ALA A 79 -7.67 -7.12 22.75
N PHE A 80 -6.62 -6.93 23.58
CA PHE A 80 -6.14 -5.61 23.96
C PHE A 80 -5.82 -4.74 22.72
N LEU A 81 -5.21 -5.31 21.69
CA LEU A 81 -4.87 -4.57 20.47
C LEU A 81 -6.11 -4.33 19.59
N ARG A 82 -6.93 -5.37 19.37
CA ARG A 82 -8.12 -5.26 18.52
C ARG A 82 -9.14 -4.26 19.09
N GLU A 83 -9.37 -4.27 20.41
CA GLU A 83 -10.22 -3.32 21.10
C GLU A 83 -9.68 -1.89 21.03
N THR A 84 -8.35 -1.72 21.19
CA THR A 84 -7.68 -0.42 21.03
C THR A 84 -7.82 0.12 19.61
N ILE A 85 -7.66 -0.72 18.57
CA ILE A 85 -7.89 -0.33 17.18
C ILE A 85 -9.33 0.16 16.97
N VAL A 86 -10.32 -0.57 17.46
CA VAL A 86 -11.73 -0.16 17.37
C VAL A 86 -11.94 1.21 18.01
N GLU A 87 -11.44 1.39 19.21
CA GLU A 87 -11.66 2.62 20.00
C GLU A 87 -10.94 3.83 19.40
N LYS A 88 -9.67 3.65 18.99
CA LYS A 88 -8.80 4.77 18.60
C LYS A 88 -8.86 5.11 17.12
N ASP A 89 -9.09 4.13 16.26
CA ASP A 89 -9.22 4.36 14.82
C ASP A 89 -10.73 4.44 14.44
N TYR A 90 -11.45 3.33 14.43
CA TYR A 90 -12.79 3.26 13.83
C TYR A 90 -13.85 4.11 14.51
N LYS A 91 -13.94 4.10 15.84
CA LYS A 91 -14.89 4.96 16.57
C LYS A 91 -14.58 6.45 16.39
N SER A 92 -13.29 6.81 16.33
CA SER A 92 -12.89 8.20 16.12
C SER A 92 -13.32 8.72 14.74
N TRP A 93 -13.46 7.84 13.74
CA TRP A 93 -13.96 8.15 12.40
C TRP A 93 -15.48 7.95 12.25
N GLY A 94 -16.17 7.61 13.33
CA GLY A 94 -17.61 7.33 13.31
C GLY A 94 -17.98 6.00 12.64
N CYS A 95 -17.02 5.09 12.51
CA CYS A 95 -17.24 3.77 11.90
C CYS A 95 -17.71 2.75 12.95
N HIS A 96 -18.61 1.88 12.55
CA HIS A 96 -18.98 0.70 13.32
C HIS A 96 -18.16 -0.50 12.85
N VAL A 97 -17.21 -0.94 13.68
CA VAL A 97 -16.40 -2.15 13.49
C VAL A 97 -16.32 -2.85 14.84
N GLU A 98 -16.53 -4.17 14.86
CA GLU A 98 -16.39 -4.98 16.06
C GLU A 98 -14.96 -5.54 16.19
N ALA A 99 -14.48 -5.72 17.42
CA ALA A 99 -13.12 -6.19 17.67
C ALA A 99 -12.83 -7.58 17.08
N ASP A 100 -13.84 -8.43 16.94
CA ASP A 100 -13.72 -9.76 16.34
C ASP A 100 -13.85 -9.76 14.80
N GLU A 101 -14.10 -8.60 14.18
CA GLU A 101 -13.99 -8.40 12.73
C GLU A 101 -12.56 -8.02 12.31
N ILE A 102 -11.67 -7.77 13.28
CA ILE A 102 -10.26 -7.40 13.08
C ILE A 102 -9.37 -8.65 13.18
N PHE A 103 -8.58 -8.88 12.14
CA PHE A 103 -7.61 -9.97 12.04
C PHE A 103 -6.21 -9.38 11.97
N VAL A 104 -5.47 -9.47 13.06
CA VAL A 104 -4.08 -8.97 13.14
C VAL A 104 -3.15 -9.91 12.37
N SER A 105 -2.28 -9.34 11.55
CA SER A 105 -1.38 -10.06 10.64
C SER A 105 0.04 -9.51 10.66
N ASP A 106 0.92 -10.11 9.85
CA ASP A 106 2.30 -9.65 9.61
C ASP A 106 2.41 -8.54 8.57
N GLY A 107 1.30 -7.95 8.14
CA GLY A 107 1.24 -6.79 7.27
C GLY A 107 0.30 -6.90 6.09
N ALA A 108 -0.18 -5.76 5.59
CA ALA A 108 -1.17 -5.67 4.51
C ALA A 108 -0.73 -6.38 3.22
N LYS A 109 0.58 -6.45 2.93
CA LYS A 109 1.07 -7.17 1.74
C LYS A 109 0.74 -8.66 1.78
N SER A 110 0.95 -9.30 2.92
CA SER A 110 0.58 -10.71 3.15
C SER A 110 -0.93 -10.89 3.08
N ASP A 111 -1.68 -9.97 3.70
CA ASP A 111 -3.14 -10.03 3.68
C ASP A 111 -3.70 -9.91 2.27
N CYS A 112 -3.24 -8.93 1.48
CA CYS A 112 -3.63 -8.76 0.07
C CYS A 112 -3.30 -9.99 -0.79
N GLY A 113 -2.17 -10.64 -0.53
CA GLY A 113 -1.77 -11.87 -1.21
C GLY A 113 -2.57 -13.09 -0.79
N ASN A 114 -2.96 -13.17 0.47
CA ASN A 114 -3.61 -14.31 1.07
C ASN A 114 -5.13 -14.29 0.97
N ILE A 115 -5.76 -13.10 0.93
CA ILE A 115 -7.22 -12.97 0.91
C ILE A 115 -7.87 -13.67 -0.29
N GLN A 116 -7.13 -13.80 -1.37
CA GLN A 116 -7.59 -14.45 -2.58
C GLN A 116 -7.97 -15.89 -2.40
N GLU A 117 -7.42 -16.59 -1.38
CA GLU A 117 -7.67 -17.99 -1.12
C GLU A 117 -9.13 -18.29 -0.71
N ILE A 118 -9.87 -17.24 -0.28
CA ILE A 118 -11.30 -17.40 0.08
C ILE A 118 -12.25 -17.14 -1.10
N PHE A 119 -11.73 -16.81 -2.29
CA PHE A 119 -12.51 -16.56 -3.51
C PHE A 119 -12.26 -17.64 -4.55
N SER A 120 -13.24 -17.86 -5.43
CA SER A 120 -13.13 -18.81 -6.55
C SER A 120 -11.98 -18.42 -7.50
N GLU A 121 -11.36 -19.43 -8.11
CA GLU A 121 -10.35 -19.25 -9.16
C GLU A 121 -10.90 -18.56 -10.40
N ASP A 122 -12.21 -18.66 -10.65
CA ASP A 122 -12.90 -18.01 -11.77
C ASP A 122 -13.26 -16.55 -11.51
N SER A 123 -13.03 -16.03 -10.28
CA SER A 123 -13.35 -14.64 -9.93
C SER A 123 -12.54 -13.66 -10.79
N ARG A 124 -13.26 -12.74 -11.44
CA ARG A 124 -12.65 -11.66 -12.24
C ARG A 124 -12.27 -10.49 -11.36
N ILE A 125 -11.07 -10.01 -11.55
CA ILE A 125 -10.54 -8.86 -10.79
C ILE A 125 -10.58 -7.58 -11.62
N ALA A 126 -10.90 -6.46 -10.97
CA ALA A 126 -10.70 -5.12 -11.48
C ALA A 126 -9.62 -4.40 -10.67
N VAL A 127 -8.69 -3.75 -11.35
CA VAL A 127 -7.60 -2.98 -10.74
C VAL A 127 -7.52 -1.59 -11.37
N CYS A 128 -7.13 -0.58 -10.58
CA CYS A 128 -6.72 0.70 -11.14
C CYS A 128 -5.48 0.49 -12.04
N ASP A 129 -5.28 1.35 -13.03
CA ASP A 129 -4.07 1.36 -13.84
C ASP A 129 -3.57 2.81 -13.97
N PRO A 130 -2.42 3.16 -13.40
CA PRO A 130 -1.42 2.29 -12.75
C PRO A 130 -1.84 1.78 -11.37
N VAL A 131 -1.23 0.66 -10.94
CA VAL A 131 -1.57 -0.04 -9.70
C VAL A 131 -0.34 -0.61 -8.99
N TYR A 132 -0.46 -0.85 -7.69
CA TYR A 132 0.54 -1.61 -6.94
C TYR A 132 0.63 -3.04 -7.48
N PRO A 133 1.79 -3.50 -8.01
CA PRO A 133 1.90 -4.75 -8.76
C PRO A 133 1.43 -6.00 -8.02
N VAL A 134 1.49 -5.99 -6.69
CA VAL A 134 1.13 -7.15 -5.86
C VAL A 134 -0.31 -7.62 -6.12
N TYR A 135 -1.25 -6.72 -6.41
CA TYR A 135 -2.65 -7.12 -6.66
C TYR A 135 -2.78 -7.96 -7.94
N VAL A 136 -2.05 -7.58 -8.99
CA VAL A 136 -2.02 -8.36 -10.24
C VAL A 136 -1.19 -9.62 -10.08
N ASP A 137 0.06 -9.51 -9.60
CA ASP A 137 1.00 -10.63 -9.49
C ASP A 137 0.45 -11.77 -8.62
N SER A 138 -0.18 -11.44 -7.49
CA SER A 138 -0.77 -12.45 -6.62
C SER A 138 -1.97 -13.16 -7.27
N ASN A 139 -2.75 -12.48 -8.11
CA ASN A 139 -3.80 -13.10 -8.91
C ASN A 139 -3.26 -13.93 -10.08
N VAL A 140 -2.09 -13.56 -10.65
CA VAL A 140 -1.37 -14.41 -11.60
C VAL A 140 -0.98 -15.74 -10.95
N MET A 141 -0.36 -15.67 -9.77
CA MET A 141 0.02 -16.86 -8.99
C MET A 141 -1.18 -17.77 -8.68
N ALA A 142 -2.35 -17.16 -8.46
CA ALA A 142 -3.61 -17.86 -8.20
C ALA A 142 -4.31 -18.37 -9.47
N GLY A 143 -3.82 -18.04 -10.68
CA GLY A 143 -4.36 -18.55 -11.95
C GLY A 143 -5.53 -17.76 -12.53
N ARG A 144 -5.91 -16.59 -11.96
CA ARG A 144 -7.13 -15.84 -12.36
C ARG A 144 -6.95 -14.94 -13.58
N THR A 145 -5.72 -14.63 -13.98
CA THR A 145 -5.44 -13.52 -14.91
C THR A 145 -5.47 -13.87 -16.40
N GLY A 146 -5.59 -15.15 -16.74
CA GLY A 146 -5.55 -15.59 -18.13
C GLY A 146 -4.13 -15.55 -18.72
N SER A 147 -4.00 -15.06 -19.96
CA SER A 147 -2.73 -14.91 -20.69
C SER A 147 -2.21 -13.48 -20.63
N TYR A 148 -0.88 -13.35 -20.63
CA TYR A 148 -0.21 -12.05 -20.68
C TYR A 148 0.05 -11.65 -22.14
N ASP A 149 -0.28 -10.42 -22.49
CA ASP A 149 0.11 -9.80 -23.77
C ASP A 149 1.31 -8.88 -23.56
N PRO A 150 2.50 -9.25 -24.02
CA PRO A 150 3.69 -8.41 -23.85
C PRO A 150 3.68 -7.13 -24.69
N ALA A 151 2.84 -7.02 -25.72
CA ALA A 151 2.74 -5.83 -26.55
C ALA A 151 1.98 -4.70 -25.83
N THR A 152 0.97 -5.05 -25.05
CA THR A 152 0.14 -4.09 -24.30
C THR A 152 0.45 -4.05 -22.81
N GLY A 153 1.15 -5.05 -22.27
CA GLY A 153 1.48 -5.17 -20.86
C GLY A 153 0.30 -5.57 -19.98
N VAL A 154 -0.78 -6.14 -20.54
CA VAL A 154 -2.01 -6.51 -19.82
C VAL A 154 -2.26 -8.00 -19.79
N TRP A 155 -3.05 -8.44 -18.81
CA TRP A 155 -3.56 -9.80 -18.67
C TRP A 155 -4.98 -9.89 -19.21
N SER A 156 -5.28 -10.90 -20.00
CA SER A 156 -6.54 -11.02 -20.75
C SER A 156 -7.80 -11.13 -19.88
N ASN A 157 -7.69 -11.57 -18.62
CA ASN A 157 -8.81 -11.75 -17.70
C ASN A 157 -8.79 -10.75 -16.53
N VAL A 158 -8.01 -9.66 -16.64
CA VAL A 158 -7.97 -8.56 -15.67
C VAL A 158 -8.67 -7.35 -16.26
N ILE A 159 -9.57 -6.76 -15.52
CA ILE A 159 -10.25 -5.51 -15.89
C ILE A 159 -9.39 -4.35 -15.39
N TYR A 160 -8.78 -3.62 -16.31
CA TYR A 160 -7.98 -2.43 -15.99
C TYR A 160 -8.86 -1.19 -16.02
N MET A 161 -8.77 -0.38 -14.96
CA MET A 161 -9.50 0.87 -14.82
C MET A 161 -8.51 2.04 -14.94
N PRO A 162 -8.39 2.68 -16.12
CA PRO A 162 -7.38 3.72 -16.33
C PRO A 162 -7.53 4.89 -15.38
N CYS A 163 -6.47 5.22 -14.66
CA CYS A 163 -6.34 6.37 -13.77
C CYS A 163 -5.26 7.29 -14.33
N THR A 164 -5.66 8.31 -15.05
CA THR A 164 -4.79 9.22 -15.81
C THR A 164 -5.05 10.68 -15.45
N ALA A 165 -4.21 11.58 -15.93
CA ALA A 165 -4.44 13.02 -15.74
C ALA A 165 -5.77 13.50 -16.36
N ARG A 166 -6.30 12.81 -17.39
CA ARG A 166 -7.55 13.17 -18.07
C ARG A 166 -8.78 12.97 -17.18
N ASN A 167 -8.77 11.97 -16.30
CA ASN A 167 -9.86 11.70 -15.35
C ASN A 167 -9.45 12.05 -13.91
N HIS A 168 -8.43 12.89 -13.74
CA HIS A 168 -7.90 13.28 -12.42
C HIS A 168 -7.52 12.08 -11.53
N PHE A 169 -7.09 10.97 -12.14
CA PHE A 169 -6.77 9.70 -11.49
C PHE A 169 -7.93 9.05 -10.72
N VAL A 170 -9.16 9.42 -11.04
CA VAL A 170 -10.38 8.79 -10.51
C VAL A 170 -10.82 7.70 -11.47
N PRO A 171 -10.83 6.42 -11.06
CA PRO A 171 -11.24 5.34 -11.93
C PRO A 171 -12.74 5.44 -12.26
N ALA A 172 -13.09 5.25 -13.53
CA ALA A 172 -14.47 5.07 -13.95
C ALA A 172 -14.96 3.65 -13.63
N LEU A 173 -16.27 3.50 -13.44
CA LEU A 173 -16.87 2.18 -13.31
C LEU A 173 -16.61 1.38 -14.59
N PRO A 174 -16.17 0.10 -14.49
CA PRO A 174 -15.88 -0.70 -15.66
C PRO A 174 -17.16 -1.12 -16.40
N GLU A 175 -17.05 -1.31 -17.71
CA GLU A 175 -18.14 -1.85 -18.54
C GLU A 175 -18.36 -3.34 -18.25
N GLU A 176 -17.30 -4.06 -18.00
CA GLU A 176 -17.32 -5.48 -17.63
C GLU A 176 -17.58 -5.62 -16.13
N THR A 177 -18.27 -6.66 -15.72
CA THR A 177 -18.61 -6.92 -14.32
C THR A 177 -17.49 -7.67 -13.62
N PRO A 178 -16.78 -7.07 -12.63
CA PRO A 178 -15.83 -7.76 -11.78
C PRO A 178 -16.52 -8.47 -10.60
N ASP A 179 -15.85 -9.49 -10.04
CA ASP A 179 -16.17 -10.07 -8.74
C ASP A 179 -15.39 -9.38 -7.61
N LEU A 180 -14.15 -9.00 -7.89
CA LEU A 180 -13.24 -8.36 -6.93
C LEU A 180 -12.74 -7.03 -7.50
N ILE A 181 -12.79 -5.96 -6.68
CA ILE A 181 -12.37 -4.62 -7.06
C ILE A 181 -11.28 -4.16 -6.10
N TYR A 182 -10.05 -4.00 -6.59
CA TYR A 182 -8.95 -3.46 -5.79
C TYR A 182 -8.94 -1.93 -5.85
N LEU A 183 -9.06 -1.30 -4.69
CA LEU A 183 -8.91 0.15 -4.52
C LEU A 183 -7.84 0.43 -3.46
N CYS A 184 -6.80 1.17 -3.82
CA CYS A 184 -5.78 1.65 -2.89
C CYS A 184 -5.97 3.15 -2.67
N VAL A 185 -6.30 3.55 -1.44
CA VAL A 185 -6.62 4.96 -1.12
C VAL A 185 -5.99 5.33 0.23
N PRO A 186 -5.05 6.28 0.25
CA PRO A 186 -4.34 6.93 -0.85
C PRO A 186 -3.60 5.96 -1.76
N ASN A 187 -3.53 6.26 -3.06
CA ASN A 187 -3.04 5.31 -4.06
C ASN A 187 -1.51 5.22 -4.12
N ASN A 188 -1.03 4.01 -4.24
CA ASN A 188 0.31 3.69 -4.71
C ASN A 188 0.17 3.14 -6.15
N PRO A 189 0.71 3.81 -7.20
CA PRO A 189 1.85 4.75 -7.16
C PRO A 189 1.51 6.25 -7.24
N THR A 190 0.28 6.63 -7.58
CA THR A 190 -0.04 8.01 -8.01
C THR A 190 -0.09 9.03 -6.86
N GLY A 191 -0.24 8.56 -5.63
CA GLY A 191 -0.42 9.43 -4.46
C GLY A 191 -1.76 10.16 -4.42
N THR A 192 -2.70 9.82 -5.30
CA THR A 192 -4.03 10.42 -5.38
C THR A 192 -5.02 9.72 -4.45
N THR A 193 -6.17 10.34 -4.23
CA THR A 193 -7.21 9.86 -3.32
C THR A 193 -8.58 9.89 -3.98
N LEU A 194 -9.56 9.28 -3.32
CA LEU A 194 -10.97 9.39 -3.65
C LEU A 194 -11.69 10.14 -2.54
N THR A 195 -12.58 11.06 -2.93
CA THR A 195 -13.49 11.75 -2.00
C THR A 195 -14.54 10.78 -1.48
N ARG A 196 -15.26 11.18 -0.40
CA ARG A 196 -16.43 10.44 0.12
C ARG A 196 -17.47 10.17 -0.97
N GLY A 197 -17.76 11.16 -1.80
CA GLY A 197 -18.71 11.03 -2.89
C GLY A 197 -18.26 10.04 -3.95
N GLN A 198 -16.97 10.09 -4.34
CA GLN A 198 -16.40 9.16 -5.31
C GLN A 198 -16.37 7.73 -4.76
N LEU A 199 -15.98 7.54 -3.50
CA LEU A 199 -15.95 6.22 -2.88
C LEU A 199 -17.36 5.65 -2.68
N LYS A 200 -18.37 6.51 -2.43
CA LYS A 200 -19.78 6.09 -2.36
C LYS A 200 -20.28 5.48 -3.68
N VAL A 201 -19.86 6.03 -4.82
CA VAL A 201 -20.17 5.45 -6.14
C VAL A 201 -19.67 4.01 -6.26
N TRP A 202 -18.46 3.73 -5.75
CA TRP A 202 -17.88 2.38 -5.75
C TRP A 202 -18.62 1.43 -4.83
N VAL A 203 -18.97 1.88 -3.62
CA VAL A 203 -19.73 1.07 -2.65
C VAL A 203 -21.12 0.73 -3.20
N ASP A 204 -21.82 1.70 -3.81
CA ASP A 204 -23.12 1.46 -4.43
C ASP A 204 -23.03 0.52 -5.63
N TYR A 205 -21.99 0.69 -6.45
CA TYR A 205 -21.73 -0.19 -7.59
C TYR A 205 -21.48 -1.63 -7.12
N ALA A 206 -20.57 -1.84 -6.17
CA ALA A 206 -20.22 -3.17 -5.66
C ALA A 206 -21.45 -3.88 -5.06
N ASN A 207 -22.25 -3.19 -4.24
CA ASN A 207 -23.48 -3.75 -3.69
C ASN A 207 -24.49 -4.11 -4.79
N ARG A 208 -24.62 -3.28 -5.84
CA ARG A 208 -25.56 -3.53 -6.95
C ARG A 208 -25.22 -4.76 -7.77
N ILE A 209 -23.92 -5.00 -8.01
CA ILE A 209 -23.45 -6.12 -8.84
C ILE A 209 -23.05 -7.35 -8.04
N GLY A 210 -23.03 -7.27 -6.71
CA GLY A 210 -22.59 -8.36 -5.82
C GLY A 210 -21.07 -8.57 -5.80
N ALA A 211 -20.26 -7.54 -6.08
CA ALA A 211 -18.80 -7.60 -6.02
C ALA A 211 -18.26 -7.27 -4.63
N VAL A 212 -17.01 -7.66 -4.38
CA VAL A 212 -16.27 -7.31 -3.15
C VAL A 212 -15.19 -6.28 -3.46
N ILE A 213 -15.18 -5.18 -2.71
CA ILE A 213 -14.10 -4.19 -2.73
C ILE A 213 -13.00 -4.66 -1.76
N LEU A 214 -11.79 -4.83 -2.29
CA LEU A 214 -10.56 -5.07 -1.55
C LEU A 214 -9.86 -3.71 -1.39
N TYR A 215 -10.09 -3.06 -0.24
CA TYR A 215 -9.68 -1.67 0.01
C TYR A 215 -8.38 -1.62 0.79
N ASP A 216 -7.30 -1.16 0.13
CA ASP A 216 -5.98 -1.00 0.75
C ASP A 216 -5.80 0.44 1.27
N ALA A 217 -5.78 0.60 2.59
CA ALA A 217 -5.62 1.86 3.31
C ALA A 217 -4.23 2.00 3.97
N ALA A 218 -3.18 1.43 3.36
CA ALA A 218 -1.83 1.43 3.95
C ALA A 218 -1.25 2.83 4.18
N TYR A 219 -1.76 3.85 3.51
CA TYR A 219 -1.29 5.24 3.59
C TYR A 219 -2.26 6.18 4.31
N GLU A 220 -3.27 5.66 4.99
CA GLU A 220 -4.31 6.41 5.69
C GLU A 220 -3.76 7.52 6.60
N ALA A 221 -2.67 7.27 7.32
CA ALA A 221 -2.08 8.24 8.26
C ALA A 221 -1.62 9.56 7.59
N TYR A 222 -1.49 9.58 6.27
CA TYR A 222 -1.08 10.77 5.51
C TYR A 222 -2.26 11.63 5.06
N ILE A 223 -3.50 11.17 5.20
CA ILE A 223 -4.71 11.92 4.85
C ILE A 223 -4.82 13.17 5.70
N SER A 224 -5.13 14.30 5.07
CA SER A 224 -5.28 15.61 5.71
C SER A 224 -6.47 16.42 5.20
N GLU A 225 -7.11 15.98 4.12
CA GLU A 225 -8.30 16.64 3.56
C GLU A 225 -9.57 15.99 4.12
N GLU A 226 -10.51 16.80 4.62
CA GLU A 226 -11.73 16.35 5.31
C GLU A 226 -12.65 15.49 4.43
N ASP A 227 -12.67 15.72 3.12
CA ASP A 227 -13.53 14.96 2.19
C ASP A 227 -12.92 13.61 1.78
N VAL A 228 -11.70 13.29 2.24
CA VAL A 228 -11.05 12.01 2.01
C VAL A 228 -11.24 11.12 3.24
N PRO A 229 -11.98 10.00 3.12
CA PRO A 229 -12.24 9.13 4.27
C PRO A 229 -10.98 8.36 4.69
N HIS A 230 -10.83 8.18 6.00
CA HIS A 230 -9.76 7.36 6.59
C HIS A 230 -10.04 5.86 6.48
N SER A 231 -11.29 5.48 6.34
CA SER A 231 -11.74 4.10 6.19
C SER A 231 -12.90 4.02 5.19
N ILE A 232 -12.95 2.93 4.42
CA ILE A 232 -14.11 2.67 3.56
C ILE A 232 -15.41 2.52 4.38
N PHE A 233 -15.29 2.13 5.65
CA PHE A 233 -16.46 1.95 6.53
C PHE A 233 -17.09 3.26 7.01
N GLU A 234 -16.51 4.41 6.69
CA GLU A 234 -17.19 5.71 6.80
C GLU A 234 -18.28 5.87 5.71
N ILE A 235 -18.27 5.02 4.68
CA ILE A 235 -19.23 5.05 3.60
C ILE A 235 -20.38 4.09 3.89
N GLN A 236 -21.59 4.61 3.93
CA GLN A 236 -22.79 3.81 4.16
C GLN A 236 -22.92 2.70 3.10
N GLY A 237 -23.10 1.45 3.54
CA GLY A 237 -23.19 0.26 2.70
C GLY A 237 -21.87 -0.46 2.48
N ALA A 238 -20.73 0.05 2.95
CA ALA A 238 -19.44 -0.61 2.76
C ALA A 238 -19.32 -1.94 3.50
N ARG A 239 -19.96 -2.09 4.66
CA ARG A 239 -19.92 -3.33 5.45
C ARG A 239 -20.45 -4.56 4.73
N THR A 240 -21.30 -4.38 3.72
CA THR A 240 -21.90 -5.47 2.91
C THR A 240 -21.13 -5.78 1.63
N CYS A 241 -20.08 -5.01 1.31
CA CYS A 241 -19.35 -5.20 0.05
C CYS A 241 -17.83 -4.94 0.15
N ALA A 242 -17.25 -4.67 1.34
CA ALA A 242 -15.84 -4.32 1.43
C ALA A 242 -15.07 -5.10 2.50
N ILE A 243 -13.81 -5.40 2.19
CA ILE A 243 -12.75 -5.84 3.11
C ILE A 243 -11.69 -4.75 3.11
N GLU A 244 -11.22 -4.34 4.30
CA GLU A 244 -10.22 -3.29 4.43
C GLU A 244 -8.89 -3.85 4.94
N PHE A 245 -7.78 -3.50 4.25
CA PHE A 245 -6.42 -3.82 4.67
C PHE A 245 -5.73 -2.62 5.27
N ARG A 246 -5.09 -2.80 6.42
CA ARG A 246 -4.40 -1.78 7.18
C ARG A 246 -2.94 -2.16 7.41
N SER A 247 -2.05 -1.18 7.37
CA SER A 247 -0.62 -1.39 7.55
C SER A 247 -0.02 -0.40 8.54
N PHE A 248 0.85 -0.89 9.41
CA PHE A 248 1.65 -0.04 10.29
C PHE A 248 3.03 0.28 9.71
N SER A 249 3.35 -0.30 8.55
CA SER A 249 4.62 -0.08 7.87
C SER A 249 4.89 1.40 7.61
N LYS A 250 3.87 2.16 7.17
CA LYS A 250 4.06 3.56 6.76
C LYS A 250 3.66 4.57 7.84
N LYS A 251 2.73 4.19 8.73
CA LYS A 251 2.30 5.01 9.87
C LYS A 251 3.35 5.03 10.98
N ALA A 252 3.84 3.86 11.39
CA ALA A 252 4.66 3.68 12.60
C ALA A 252 6.09 3.13 12.33
N GLY A 253 6.52 3.07 11.07
CA GLY A 253 7.85 2.57 10.73
C GLY A 253 8.01 1.05 10.79
N PHE A 254 6.92 0.28 10.77
CA PHE A 254 6.94 -1.18 10.96
C PHE A 254 7.31 -1.95 9.67
N THR A 255 8.12 -1.36 8.80
CA THR A 255 8.59 -2.04 7.58
C THR A 255 9.47 -3.25 7.88
N GLY A 256 10.24 -3.21 8.98
CA GLY A 256 11.07 -4.31 9.48
C GLY A 256 10.42 -5.11 10.61
N VAL A 257 9.54 -4.50 11.41
CA VAL A 257 8.82 -5.16 12.54
C VAL A 257 7.71 -6.08 12.03
N ARG A 258 7.00 -5.68 10.97
CA ARG A 258 5.95 -6.45 10.30
C ARG A 258 4.67 -6.58 11.11
N LEU A 259 3.76 -5.62 10.97
CA LEU A 259 2.40 -5.72 11.51
C LEU A 259 1.39 -4.98 10.63
N GLY A 260 0.22 -5.57 10.51
CA GLY A 260 -0.96 -5.03 9.84
C GLY A 260 -2.22 -5.69 10.39
N PHE A 261 -3.34 -5.38 9.79
CA PHE A 261 -4.57 -6.10 10.05
C PHE A 261 -5.56 -5.97 8.88
N THR A 262 -6.48 -6.92 8.84
CA THR A 262 -7.60 -6.93 7.90
C THR A 262 -8.89 -6.80 8.67
N VAL A 263 -9.83 -5.99 8.17
CA VAL A 263 -11.20 -5.93 8.69
C VAL A 263 -12.13 -6.65 7.72
N VAL A 264 -12.78 -7.70 8.21
CA VAL A 264 -13.76 -8.47 7.45
C VAL A 264 -15.10 -8.42 8.17
N PRO A 265 -16.05 -7.58 7.72
CA PRO A 265 -17.34 -7.44 8.38
C PRO A 265 -18.16 -8.73 8.34
N LYS A 266 -18.87 -9.02 9.42
CA LYS A 266 -19.81 -10.15 9.50
C LYS A 266 -21.03 -9.98 8.59
N ASP A 267 -21.29 -8.74 8.16
CA ASP A 267 -22.38 -8.41 7.23
C ASP A 267 -22.06 -8.77 5.78
N LEU A 268 -20.78 -8.99 5.46
CA LEU A 268 -20.32 -9.35 4.12
C LEU A 268 -20.52 -10.85 3.87
N LYS A 269 -21.49 -11.21 3.01
CA LYS A 269 -21.96 -12.58 2.80
C LYS A 269 -22.08 -12.94 1.33
N CYS A 270 -21.86 -14.24 1.05
CA CYS A 270 -22.24 -14.88 -0.20
C CYS A 270 -23.27 -15.97 0.13
N GLY A 271 -24.55 -15.72 -0.15
CA GLY A 271 -25.65 -16.55 0.37
C GLY A 271 -25.65 -16.56 1.90
N ASP A 272 -25.64 -17.74 2.51
CA ASP A 272 -25.60 -17.91 3.96
C ASP A 272 -24.20 -17.91 4.56
N VAL A 273 -23.15 -17.83 3.73
CA VAL A 273 -21.75 -17.90 4.17
C VAL A 273 -21.18 -16.49 4.34
N THR A 274 -20.64 -16.18 5.51
CA THR A 274 -19.93 -14.92 5.74
C THR A 274 -18.48 -15.03 5.27
N LEU A 275 -17.95 -13.99 4.60
CA LEU A 275 -16.53 -13.96 4.25
C LEU A 275 -15.65 -13.93 5.52
N HIS A 276 -16.17 -13.35 6.59
CA HIS A 276 -15.56 -13.40 7.92
C HIS A 276 -15.24 -14.84 8.34
N SER A 277 -16.19 -15.77 8.23
CA SER A 277 -15.99 -17.18 8.62
C SER A 277 -14.95 -17.89 7.76
N LEU A 278 -14.90 -17.57 6.47
CA LEU A 278 -13.89 -18.12 5.55
C LEU A 278 -12.49 -17.59 5.89
N TRP A 279 -12.37 -16.29 6.14
CA TRP A 279 -11.09 -15.68 6.52
C TRP A 279 -10.62 -16.16 7.88
N ALA A 280 -11.52 -16.27 8.85
CA ALA A 280 -11.20 -16.85 10.16
C ALA A 280 -10.70 -18.30 10.03
N ARG A 281 -11.35 -19.12 9.19
CA ARG A 281 -10.89 -20.49 8.92
C ARG A 281 -9.52 -20.54 8.28
N ARG A 282 -9.26 -19.66 7.30
CA ARG A 282 -7.94 -19.52 6.67
C ARG A 282 -6.87 -19.13 7.69
N HIS A 283 -7.15 -18.12 8.54
CA HIS A 283 -6.25 -17.66 9.60
C HIS A 283 -5.89 -18.79 10.56
N GLY A 284 -6.88 -19.42 11.16
CA GLY A 284 -6.68 -20.53 12.10
C GLY A 284 -6.04 -21.79 11.50
N THR A 285 -5.97 -21.89 10.16
CA THR A 285 -5.34 -23.05 9.50
C THR A 285 -3.91 -22.77 9.03
N LYS A 286 -3.61 -21.53 8.59
CA LYS A 286 -2.37 -21.19 7.90
C LYS A 286 -1.53 -20.12 8.61
N PHE A 287 -2.02 -19.59 9.73
CA PHE A 287 -1.36 -18.51 10.46
C PHE A 287 -1.57 -18.65 11.97
N ASN A 288 -0.51 -18.73 12.74
CA ASN A 288 -0.56 -18.91 14.22
C ASN A 288 -0.61 -17.58 15.00
N GLY A 289 -1.09 -16.50 14.36
CA GLY A 289 -1.16 -15.18 14.95
C GLY A 289 0.16 -14.39 14.85
N ALA A 290 0.05 -13.06 14.92
CA ALA A 290 1.19 -12.18 14.97
C ALA A 290 1.88 -12.27 16.35
N PRO A 291 3.22 -12.06 16.44
CA PRO A 291 3.96 -12.17 17.70
C PRO A 291 3.43 -11.22 18.78
N TYR A 292 3.52 -11.64 20.03
CA TYR A 292 3.12 -10.83 21.19
C TYR A 292 3.86 -9.49 21.25
N ILE A 293 5.18 -9.52 21.05
CA ILE A 293 6.06 -8.35 21.14
C ILE A 293 5.62 -7.27 20.14
N GLU A 294 5.34 -7.66 18.90
CA GLU A 294 4.91 -6.74 17.86
C GLU A 294 3.50 -6.17 18.14
N GLN A 295 2.62 -6.96 18.72
CA GLN A 295 1.28 -6.47 19.10
C GLN A 295 1.34 -5.48 20.27
N ARG A 296 2.24 -5.67 21.25
CA ARG A 296 2.52 -4.68 22.31
C ARG A 296 3.18 -3.42 21.75
N ALA A 297 4.14 -3.57 20.84
CA ALA A 297 4.73 -2.44 20.14
C ALA A 297 3.66 -1.59 19.45
N ARG A 298 2.66 -2.25 18.85
CA ARG A 298 1.57 -1.57 18.17
C ARG A 298 0.59 -0.87 19.12
N GLU A 299 0.26 -1.50 20.22
CA GLU A 299 -0.57 -0.87 21.27
C GLU A 299 0.06 0.45 21.74
N ALA A 300 1.38 0.50 21.87
CA ALA A 300 2.11 1.71 22.25
C ALA A 300 1.94 2.87 21.26
N VAL A 301 1.68 2.61 19.96
CA VAL A 301 1.39 3.67 18.98
C VAL A 301 0.13 4.46 19.35
N TYR A 302 -0.80 3.85 20.07
CA TYR A 302 -2.05 4.49 20.51
C TYR A 302 -1.94 5.18 21.88
N SER A 303 -0.83 5.01 22.61
CA SER A 303 -0.56 5.80 23.80
C SER A 303 -0.41 7.29 23.42
N GLU A 304 -0.58 8.19 24.37
CA GLU A 304 -0.43 9.62 24.14
C GLU A 304 0.95 9.97 23.55
N GLU A 305 2.00 9.46 24.17
CA GLU A 305 3.39 9.72 23.73
C GLU A 305 3.71 9.02 22.42
N GLY A 306 3.33 7.75 22.25
CA GLY A 306 3.56 7.02 21.01
C GLY A 306 2.84 7.62 19.82
N SER A 307 1.58 8.05 20.00
CA SER A 307 0.80 8.73 18.97
C SER A 307 1.44 10.06 18.58
N ARG A 308 1.87 10.86 19.56
CA ARG A 308 2.57 12.13 19.30
C ARG A 308 3.84 11.91 18.46
N GLN A 309 4.71 10.99 18.88
CA GLN A 309 5.97 10.69 18.19
C GLN A 309 5.74 10.14 16.77
N VAL A 310 4.76 9.27 16.59
CA VAL A 310 4.40 8.72 15.26
C VAL A 310 3.86 9.81 14.35
N MET A 311 3.00 10.70 14.84
CA MET A 311 2.47 11.79 14.02
C MET A 311 3.53 12.83 13.67
N GLU A 312 4.54 13.04 14.49
CA GLU A 312 5.72 13.84 14.16
C GLU A 312 6.51 13.24 12.99
N GLN A 313 6.68 11.91 12.97
CA GLN A 313 7.32 11.22 11.84
C GLN A 313 6.49 11.30 10.54
N VAL A 314 5.17 11.14 10.65
CA VAL A 314 4.27 11.34 9.50
C VAL A 314 4.37 12.78 8.99
N ALA A 315 4.36 13.77 9.87
CA ALA A 315 4.52 15.18 9.52
C ALA A 315 5.87 15.46 8.85
N TYR A 316 6.94 14.81 9.29
CA TYR A 316 8.26 14.89 8.67
C TYR A 316 8.22 14.45 7.19
N TYR A 317 7.63 13.27 6.90
CA TYR A 317 7.50 12.80 5.51
C TYR A 317 6.52 13.64 4.69
N LYS A 318 5.44 14.16 5.27
CA LYS A 318 4.54 15.12 4.60
C LYS A 318 5.28 16.40 4.21
N ARG A 319 6.17 16.91 5.05
CA ARG A 319 7.04 18.05 4.71
C ARG A 319 7.96 17.73 3.53
N ASN A 320 8.57 16.54 3.52
CA ASN A 320 9.39 16.10 2.39
C ASN A 320 8.56 16.01 1.10
N ALA A 321 7.36 15.44 1.16
CA ALA A 321 6.45 15.37 0.01
C ALA A 321 6.15 16.75 -0.55
N ARG A 322 5.91 17.73 0.34
CA ARG A 322 5.67 19.13 -0.04
C ARG A 322 6.88 19.77 -0.73
N VAL A 323 8.08 19.54 -0.21
CA VAL A 323 9.33 20.03 -0.83
C VAL A 323 9.48 19.48 -2.25
N ILE A 324 9.24 18.19 -2.44
CA ILE A 324 9.32 17.57 -3.78
C ILE A 324 8.24 18.16 -4.69
N TYR A 325 6.99 18.19 -4.26
CA TYR A 325 5.86 18.66 -5.04
C TYR A 325 6.03 20.12 -5.49
N ASP A 326 6.26 21.02 -4.54
CA ASP A 326 6.39 22.46 -4.82
C ASP A 326 7.64 22.74 -5.68
N GLY A 327 8.78 22.12 -5.33
CA GLY A 327 10.03 22.35 -6.05
C GLY A 327 9.99 21.86 -7.50
N LEU A 328 9.36 20.72 -7.78
CA LEU A 328 9.20 20.24 -9.15
C LEU A 328 8.19 21.08 -9.94
N LYS A 329 7.11 21.51 -9.30
CA LYS A 329 6.13 22.40 -9.92
C LYS A 329 6.72 23.77 -10.29
N GLU A 330 7.54 24.33 -9.41
CA GLU A 330 8.30 25.57 -9.68
C GLU A 330 9.27 25.40 -10.85
N ALA A 331 9.85 24.21 -11.02
CA ALA A 331 10.71 23.88 -12.18
C ALA A 331 9.93 23.62 -13.48
N GLY A 332 8.60 23.73 -13.44
CA GLY A 332 7.74 23.56 -14.60
C GLY A 332 7.36 22.09 -14.90
N TYR A 333 7.64 21.15 -13.99
CA TYR A 333 7.14 19.77 -14.13
C TYR A 333 5.65 19.66 -13.78
N THR A 334 4.96 18.77 -14.45
CA THR A 334 3.60 18.39 -14.09
C THR A 334 3.65 17.28 -13.05
N VAL A 335 3.12 17.55 -11.86
CA VAL A 335 3.14 16.61 -10.72
C VAL A 335 1.76 16.45 -10.10
N PHE A 336 1.53 15.26 -9.55
CA PHE A 336 0.30 14.86 -8.88
C PHE A 336 0.63 14.16 -7.56
N GLY A 337 -0.36 13.92 -6.70
CA GLY A 337 -0.17 13.30 -5.39
C GLY A 337 0.53 14.23 -4.39
N GLY A 338 1.20 13.66 -3.38
CA GLY A 338 2.02 14.39 -2.40
C GLY A 338 1.27 15.20 -1.33
N ILE A 339 -0.07 15.22 -1.34
CA ILE A 339 -0.91 15.94 -0.37
C ILE A 339 -1.36 14.98 0.75
N ASN A 340 -2.04 13.91 0.38
CA ASN A 340 -2.52 12.87 1.30
C ASN A 340 -1.69 11.59 1.23
N SER A 341 -0.49 11.66 0.70
CA SER A 341 0.36 10.51 0.41
C SER A 341 1.83 10.90 0.40
N PRO A 342 2.75 9.99 0.73
CA PRO A 342 4.19 10.20 0.57
C PRO A 342 4.66 10.07 -0.89
N TYR A 343 3.77 9.79 -1.85
CA TYR A 343 4.11 9.60 -3.26
C TYR A 343 3.78 10.82 -4.10
N ILE A 344 4.75 11.19 -4.94
CA ILE A 344 4.63 12.20 -5.97
C ILE A 344 4.72 11.50 -7.32
N TRP A 345 3.72 11.74 -8.17
CA TRP A 345 3.58 11.21 -9.50
C TRP A 345 3.94 12.27 -10.51
N LEU A 346 5.10 12.15 -11.11
CA LEU A 346 5.67 13.11 -12.05
C LEU A 346 5.36 12.66 -13.48
N LYS A 347 4.84 13.56 -14.30
CA LYS A 347 4.76 13.37 -15.76
C LYS A 347 6.15 13.54 -16.36
N VAL A 348 6.60 12.53 -17.12
CA VAL A 348 7.89 12.54 -17.81
C VAL A 348 7.86 13.55 -18.95
N GLU A 349 9.02 14.10 -19.27
CA GLU A 349 9.23 15.01 -20.41
C GLU A 349 8.81 14.39 -21.74
N ASP A 350 8.34 15.23 -22.65
CA ASP A 350 7.95 14.81 -23.99
C ASP A 350 9.14 14.16 -24.72
N GLY A 351 8.92 12.95 -25.20
CA GLY A 351 9.89 12.20 -25.98
C GLY A 351 10.69 11.15 -25.20
N MET A 352 10.60 11.10 -23.87
CA MET A 352 11.21 10.04 -23.08
C MET A 352 10.15 9.05 -22.59
N ASP A 353 10.51 7.77 -22.54
CA ASP A 353 9.74 6.79 -21.78
C ASP A 353 10.11 6.78 -20.28
N SER A 354 9.40 5.99 -19.47
CA SER A 354 9.62 5.96 -18.02
C SER A 354 11.01 5.43 -17.63
N TRP A 355 11.58 4.50 -18.41
CA TRP A 355 12.91 3.95 -18.16
C TRP A 355 14.02 4.84 -18.70
N GLU A 356 13.83 5.49 -19.85
CA GLU A 356 14.74 6.52 -20.37
C GLU A 356 14.87 7.68 -19.37
N PHE A 357 13.76 8.10 -18.77
CA PHE A 357 13.78 9.12 -17.74
C PHE A 357 14.47 8.65 -16.44
N PHE A 358 14.34 7.37 -16.10
CA PHE A 358 15.09 6.77 -14.99
C PHE A 358 16.61 6.88 -15.22
N ASP A 359 17.07 6.45 -16.40
CA ASP A 359 18.48 6.51 -16.75
C ASP A 359 18.97 7.98 -16.81
N TYR A 360 18.19 8.87 -17.38
CA TYR A 360 18.48 10.31 -17.43
C TYR A 360 18.65 10.92 -16.02
N LEU A 361 17.73 10.68 -15.09
CA LEU A 361 17.85 11.19 -13.73
C LEU A 361 19.04 10.59 -12.97
N LEU A 362 19.28 9.30 -13.14
CA LEU A 362 20.40 8.62 -12.50
C LEU A 362 21.74 9.21 -12.99
N GLU A 363 21.92 9.40 -14.29
CA GLU A 363 23.17 9.84 -14.89
C GLU A 363 23.42 11.33 -14.72
N GLN A 364 22.39 12.18 -14.89
CA GLN A 364 22.53 13.63 -14.90
C GLN A 364 22.35 14.26 -13.51
N ALA A 365 21.45 13.70 -12.67
CA ALA A 365 21.17 14.25 -11.34
C ALA A 365 21.66 13.36 -10.18
N ASN A 366 22.07 12.13 -10.44
CA ASN A 366 22.32 11.11 -9.41
C ASN A 366 21.12 10.94 -8.46
N VAL A 367 19.92 10.94 -9.02
CA VAL A 367 18.66 10.74 -8.30
C VAL A 367 17.95 9.51 -8.86
N VAL A 368 17.38 8.70 -7.97
CA VAL A 368 16.64 7.48 -8.33
C VAL A 368 15.20 7.59 -7.87
N GLY A 369 14.27 7.36 -8.79
CA GLY A 369 12.86 7.15 -8.52
C GLY A 369 12.39 5.80 -9.07
N THR A 370 11.10 5.65 -9.35
CA THR A 370 10.54 4.42 -9.89
C THR A 370 9.84 4.70 -11.22
N PRO A 371 10.23 4.03 -12.32
CA PRO A 371 9.54 4.14 -13.60
C PRO A 371 8.07 3.80 -13.50
N GLY A 372 7.21 4.67 -14.02
CA GLY A 372 5.77 4.52 -13.93
C GLY A 372 5.23 3.31 -14.70
N SER A 373 5.86 2.95 -15.82
CA SER A 373 5.54 1.77 -16.62
C SER A 373 5.60 0.45 -15.83
N GLY A 374 6.36 0.41 -14.72
CA GLY A 374 6.40 -0.75 -13.83
C GLY A 374 5.15 -0.94 -12.96
N PHE A 375 4.20 -0.01 -13.03
CA PHE A 375 2.92 -0.09 -12.31
C PHE A 375 1.72 -0.35 -13.23
N GLY A 376 1.95 -0.56 -14.50
CA GLY A 376 0.92 -0.82 -15.50
C GLY A 376 1.04 0.08 -16.73
N PRO A 377 0.29 -0.23 -17.81
CA PRO A 377 0.37 0.49 -19.08
C PRO A 377 0.12 2.00 -18.97
N SER A 378 -0.87 2.43 -18.17
CA SER A 378 -1.17 3.86 -17.96
C SER A 378 -0.10 4.59 -17.13
N GLY A 379 0.86 3.86 -16.58
CA GLY A 379 2.04 4.43 -15.91
C GLY A 379 3.15 4.85 -16.88
N GLN A 380 3.06 4.45 -18.15
CA GLN A 380 4.03 4.88 -19.18
C GLN A 380 4.01 6.40 -19.35
N GLY A 381 5.19 7.01 -19.40
CA GLY A 381 5.33 8.47 -19.44
C GLY A 381 5.14 9.14 -18.07
N TYR A 382 5.19 8.37 -17.00
CA TYR A 382 5.18 8.86 -15.62
C TYR A 382 6.31 8.27 -14.80
N PHE A 383 6.57 8.89 -13.64
CA PHE A 383 7.64 8.52 -12.74
C PHE A 383 7.23 8.77 -11.28
N ARG A 384 7.43 7.77 -10.39
CA ARG A 384 7.11 7.92 -8.98
C ARG A 384 8.32 8.36 -8.17
N LEU A 385 8.17 9.44 -7.40
CA LEU A 385 9.08 9.85 -6.33
C LEU A 385 8.43 9.62 -4.97
N THR A 386 9.25 9.37 -3.95
CA THR A 386 8.77 9.14 -2.58
C THR A 386 9.37 10.13 -1.60
N ALA A 387 8.61 10.48 -0.57
CA ALA A 387 9.02 11.37 0.49
C ALA A 387 9.83 10.66 1.61
N PHE A 388 10.06 9.35 1.48
CA PHE A 388 10.77 8.53 2.46
C PHE A 388 12.30 8.69 2.34
N GLY A 389 12.79 9.88 2.60
CA GLY A 389 14.22 10.22 2.63
C GLY A 389 14.54 11.14 3.79
N THR A 390 15.82 11.46 3.99
CA THR A 390 16.15 12.56 4.87
C THR A 390 15.73 13.90 4.24
N TYR A 391 15.45 14.90 5.06
CA TYR A 391 15.05 16.22 4.58
C TYR A 391 16.14 16.82 3.68
N GLU A 392 17.41 16.71 4.10
CA GLU A 392 18.57 17.22 3.40
C GLU A 392 18.73 16.58 2.01
N ASN A 393 18.62 15.24 1.94
CA ASN A 393 18.67 14.53 0.66
C ASN A 393 17.46 14.88 -0.23
N THR A 394 16.29 15.10 0.37
CA THR A 394 15.10 15.51 -0.38
C THR A 394 15.29 16.88 -1.02
N VAL A 395 15.77 17.85 -0.27
CA VAL A 395 16.08 19.21 -0.76
C VAL A 395 17.15 19.16 -1.85
N GLU A 396 18.23 18.42 -1.62
CA GLU A 396 19.32 18.30 -2.60
C GLU A 396 18.87 17.59 -3.88
N ALA A 397 18.05 16.53 -3.80
CA ALA A 397 17.51 15.86 -4.98
C ALA A 397 16.63 16.81 -5.81
N VAL A 398 15.75 17.57 -5.17
CA VAL A 398 14.92 18.55 -5.86
C VAL A 398 15.78 19.63 -6.54
N LYS A 399 16.83 20.13 -5.87
CA LYS A 399 17.77 21.09 -6.44
C LYS A 399 18.44 20.53 -7.70
N ARG A 400 18.91 19.26 -7.67
CA ARG A 400 19.56 18.60 -8.80
C ARG A 400 18.59 18.42 -9.98
N ILE A 401 17.35 18.01 -9.70
CA ILE A 401 16.33 17.84 -10.75
C ILE A 401 15.96 19.20 -11.37
N LYS A 402 15.84 20.27 -10.56
CA LYS A 402 15.59 21.63 -11.05
C LYS A 402 16.69 22.12 -11.99
N ALA A 403 17.94 21.80 -11.71
CA ALA A 403 19.09 22.19 -12.53
C ALA A 403 19.09 21.57 -13.94
N LEU A 404 18.36 20.45 -14.15
CA LEU A 404 18.22 19.83 -15.46
C LEU A 404 17.35 20.64 -16.43
N ARG A 405 16.61 21.64 -15.94
CA ARG A 405 15.73 22.52 -16.73
C ARG A 405 16.25 23.95 -16.89
N GLN A 406 17.41 24.24 -16.36
CA GLN A 406 18.11 25.51 -16.54
C GLN A 406 19.13 25.45 -17.66
#